data_ede4af9cf6ff528f01653a9c65936455
#
_entry.id   ede4af9cf6ff528f01653a9c65936455
#
_cell.length_a   1.000
_cell.length_b   1.000
_cell.length_c   1.000
_cell.angle_alpha   90.00
_cell.angle_beta   90.00
_cell.angle_gamma   90.00
#
_symmetry.space_group_name_H-M   'P 1'
#
loop_
_entity.id
_entity.type
_entity.pdbx_description
1 polymer ?
#
loop_
_entity_poly.entity_id
_entity_poly.type
_entity_poly.pdbx_seq_one_letter_code
_entity_poly.pdbx_strand_id
1 'polypeptide(L)'
;SADTFLVARDENQLLGYVLGGPYPHNSQCLEIHSLVIDADHQRQGLGTLLLAALKEVTVELDYKAIRLKSPDELLSYFEMNGFIDEEEATSLYVASQGFSMIWFNPFYLEAQ
;
A
#
# COMPACT_ATOMS: atom_id res chain seq x y z
N SER A 1 -4.10 5.60 -16.28
CA SER A 1 -5.03 5.45 -15.18
C SER A 1 -4.74 6.45 -14.08
N ALA A 2 -5.77 6.81 -13.35
CA ALA A 2 -5.68 7.83 -12.31
C ALA A 2 -5.13 7.26 -11.01
N ASP A 3 -4.56 8.12 -10.19
CA ASP A 3 -4.17 7.77 -8.85
C ASP A 3 -5.40 7.49 -7.99
N THR A 4 -5.22 6.64 -7.00
CA THR A 4 -6.25 6.34 -6.01
C THR A 4 -5.94 7.08 -4.72
N PHE A 5 -6.92 7.82 -4.23
CA PHE A 5 -6.78 8.60 -3.00
C PHE A 5 -7.97 8.31 -2.10
N LEU A 6 -7.70 7.70 -0.96
CA LEU A 6 -8.72 7.35 0.03
C LEU A 6 -8.47 8.10 1.32
N VAL A 7 -9.54 8.58 1.94
CA VAL A 7 -9.45 9.34 3.19
C VAL A 7 -10.27 8.69 4.29
N ALA A 8 -9.80 8.84 5.52
CA ALA A 8 -10.56 8.53 6.71
C ALA A 8 -10.99 9.84 7.37
N ARG A 9 -12.27 9.97 7.64
CA ARG A 9 -12.85 11.19 8.22
C ARG A 9 -13.69 10.87 9.42
N ASP A 10 -13.75 11.83 10.34
CA ASP A 10 -14.76 11.86 11.40
C ASP A 10 -15.45 13.21 11.28
N GLU A 11 -16.70 13.21 10.79
CA GLU A 11 -17.45 14.42 10.47
C GLU A 11 -16.65 15.32 9.53
N ASN A 12 -16.19 16.46 10.03
CA ASN A 12 -15.43 17.43 9.23
C ASN A 12 -13.93 17.31 9.40
N GLN A 13 -13.46 16.38 10.24
CA GLN A 13 -12.04 16.22 10.52
C GLN A 13 -11.43 15.13 9.65
N LEU A 14 -10.33 15.46 8.99
CA LEU A 14 -9.53 14.48 8.25
C LEU A 14 -8.64 13.74 9.25
N LEU A 15 -8.79 12.43 9.32
CA LEU A 15 -8.02 11.58 10.23
C LEU A 15 -6.81 10.94 9.58
N GLY A 16 -6.86 10.75 8.28
CA GLY A 16 -5.75 10.15 7.55
C GLY A 16 -6.09 9.91 6.09
N TYR A 17 -5.09 9.46 5.35
CA TYR A 17 -5.29 9.11 3.94
C TYR A 17 -4.26 8.12 3.46
N VAL A 18 -4.59 7.42 2.38
CA VAL A 18 -3.65 6.63 1.59
C VAL A 18 -3.71 7.12 0.15
N LEU A 19 -2.55 7.32 -0.44
CA LEU A 19 -2.41 7.71 -1.84
C LEU A 19 -1.64 6.62 -2.57
N GLY A 20 -2.22 6.13 -3.66
CA GLY A 20 -1.58 5.15 -4.51
C GLY A 20 -1.78 5.50 -5.97
N GLY A 21 -1.03 4.86 -6.83
CA GLY A 21 -1.13 5.00 -8.27
C GLY A 21 -0.56 3.80 -8.97
N PRO A 22 -0.64 3.77 -10.32
CA PRO A 22 -0.07 2.67 -11.09
C PRO A 22 1.43 2.56 -10.84
N TYR A 23 1.90 1.35 -10.60
CA TYR A 23 3.33 1.12 -10.43
C TYR A 23 4.04 1.32 -11.79
N PRO A 24 5.07 2.18 -11.86
CA PRO A 24 5.68 2.52 -13.15
C PRO A 24 6.30 1.33 -13.89
N HIS A 25 6.79 0.33 -13.14
CA HIS A 25 7.48 -0.82 -13.72
C HIS A 25 6.55 -1.99 -14.04
N ASN A 26 5.30 -1.91 -13.59
CA ASN A 26 4.29 -2.92 -13.90
C ASN A 26 2.90 -2.33 -13.68
N SER A 27 2.24 -1.96 -14.77
CA SER A 27 0.94 -1.29 -14.72
C SER A 27 -0.19 -2.17 -14.19
N GLN A 28 0.05 -3.46 -13.99
CA GLN A 28 -0.92 -4.35 -13.36
C GLN A 28 -0.91 -4.20 -11.84
N CYS A 29 0.04 -3.46 -11.30
CA CYS A 29 0.19 -3.25 -9.86
C CYS A 29 -0.09 -1.80 -9.50
N LEU A 30 -0.60 -1.59 -8.29
CA LEU A 30 -0.63 -0.28 -7.65
C LEU A 30 0.60 -0.11 -6.78
N GLU A 31 0.99 1.13 -6.57
CA GLU A 31 2.04 1.48 -5.63
C GLU A 31 1.50 2.47 -4.61
N ILE A 32 1.73 2.22 -3.32
CA ILE A 32 1.40 3.19 -2.29
C ILE A 32 2.52 4.23 -2.23
N HIS A 33 2.13 5.49 -2.40
CA HIS A 33 3.05 6.64 -2.32
C HIS A 33 3.08 7.24 -0.93
N SER A 34 1.93 7.25 -0.25
CA SER A 34 1.81 7.85 1.08
C SER A 34 0.71 7.16 1.86
N LEU A 35 0.97 6.96 3.13
CA LEU A 35 -0.03 6.53 4.10
C LEU A 35 0.18 7.40 5.33
N VAL A 36 -0.78 8.27 5.62
CA VAL A 36 -0.65 9.30 6.65
C VAL A 36 -1.82 9.21 7.60
N ILE A 37 -1.53 9.19 8.89
CA ILE A 37 -2.54 9.22 9.94
C ILE A 37 -2.24 10.42 10.82
N ASP A 38 -3.28 11.22 11.11
CA ASP A 38 -3.17 12.35 12.02
C ASP A 38 -2.53 11.91 13.35
N ALA A 39 -1.60 12.72 13.85
CA ALA A 39 -0.81 12.35 15.02
C ALA A 39 -1.66 12.00 16.24
N ASP A 40 -2.77 12.73 16.44
CA ASP A 40 -3.66 12.50 17.57
C ASP A 40 -4.53 11.27 17.44
N HIS A 41 -4.55 10.64 16.26
CA HIS A 41 -5.41 9.51 15.96
C HIS A 41 -4.64 8.25 15.58
N GLN A 42 -3.34 8.22 15.83
CA GLN A 42 -2.53 7.03 15.58
C GLN A 42 -2.85 5.94 16.60
N ARG A 43 -2.55 4.70 16.25
CA ARG A 43 -2.77 3.51 17.08
C ARG A 43 -4.24 3.19 17.31
N GLN A 44 -5.12 3.63 16.43
CA GLN A 44 -6.56 3.35 16.49
C GLN A 44 -7.02 2.45 15.34
N GLY A 45 -6.07 1.87 14.60
CA GLY A 45 -6.39 0.98 13.48
C GLY A 45 -6.75 1.69 12.19
N LEU A 46 -6.59 3.00 12.11
CA LEU A 46 -6.96 3.76 10.90
C LEU A 46 -6.09 3.40 9.70
N GLY A 47 -4.81 3.19 9.90
CA GLY A 47 -3.91 2.78 8.82
C GLY A 47 -4.33 1.43 8.25
N THR A 48 -4.64 0.49 9.11
CA THR A 48 -5.13 -0.84 8.71
C THR A 48 -6.46 -0.73 7.96
N LEU A 49 -7.34 0.15 8.42
CA LEU A 49 -8.62 0.40 7.74
C LEU A 49 -8.41 0.97 6.34
N LEU A 50 -7.51 1.94 6.20
CA LEU A 50 -7.19 2.52 4.89
C LEU A 50 -6.55 1.50 3.96
N LEU A 51 -5.66 0.66 4.48
CA LEU A 51 -5.05 -0.42 3.70
C LEU A 51 -6.11 -1.44 3.25
N ALA A 52 -7.04 -1.78 4.13
CA ALA A 52 -8.13 -2.69 3.78
C ALA A 52 -9.02 -2.10 2.68
N ALA A 53 -9.31 -0.81 2.76
CA ALA A 53 -10.09 -0.13 1.73
C ALA A 53 -9.35 -0.10 0.40
N LEU A 54 -8.04 0.13 0.42
CA LEU A 54 -7.25 0.11 -0.81
C LEU A 54 -7.20 -1.30 -1.41
N LYS A 55 -7.14 -2.34 -0.59
CA LYS A 55 -7.20 -3.73 -1.06
C LYS A 55 -8.54 -4.00 -1.76
N GLU A 56 -9.65 -3.48 -1.23
CA GLU A 56 -10.94 -3.62 -1.90
C GLU A 56 -10.96 -2.95 -3.26
N VAL A 57 -10.44 -1.74 -3.36
CA VAL A 57 -10.32 -1.04 -4.64
C VAL A 57 -9.46 -1.85 -5.62
N THR A 58 -8.36 -2.41 -5.12
CA THR A 58 -7.44 -3.24 -5.91
C THR A 58 -8.17 -4.44 -6.49
N VAL A 59 -9.02 -5.09 -5.70
CA VAL A 59 -9.82 -6.23 -6.15
C VAL A 59 -10.85 -5.77 -7.19
N GLU A 60 -11.57 -4.70 -6.92
CA GLU A 60 -12.62 -4.21 -7.83
C GLU A 60 -12.07 -3.78 -9.18
N LEU A 61 -10.91 -3.15 -9.20
CA LEU A 61 -10.28 -2.70 -10.43
C LEU A 61 -9.40 -3.77 -11.08
N ASP A 62 -9.34 -4.94 -10.47
CA ASP A 62 -8.57 -6.11 -10.95
C ASP A 62 -7.08 -5.79 -11.15
N TYR A 63 -6.49 -5.10 -10.19
CA TYR A 63 -5.04 -4.99 -10.13
C TYR A 63 -4.45 -6.25 -9.51
N LYS A 64 -3.27 -6.63 -9.96
CA LYS A 64 -2.60 -7.85 -9.52
C LYS A 64 -2.09 -7.75 -8.08
N ALA A 65 -1.59 -6.60 -7.69
CA ALA A 65 -0.91 -6.45 -6.42
C ALA A 65 -0.81 -4.98 -6.00
N ILE A 66 -0.51 -4.78 -4.74
CA ILE A 66 -0.13 -3.47 -4.19
C ILE A 66 1.32 -3.55 -3.74
N ARG A 67 2.13 -2.59 -4.14
CA ARG A 67 3.55 -2.50 -3.79
C ARG A 67 3.79 -1.27 -2.94
N LEU A 68 4.79 -1.33 -2.09
CA LEU A 68 5.23 -0.19 -1.30
C LEU A 68 6.70 -0.31 -0.95
N LYS A 69 7.28 0.80 -0.50
CA LYS A 69 8.60 0.85 0.11
C LYS A 69 8.42 1.14 1.59
N SER A 70 8.80 0.21 2.44
CA SER A 70 8.64 0.37 3.88
C SER A 70 9.92 0.82 4.53
N PRO A 71 9.88 1.82 5.42
CA PRO A 71 11.00 2.04 6.31
C PRO A 71 11.15 0.86 7.26
N ASP A 72 12.34 0.70 7.81
CA ASP A 72 12.67 -0.45 8.68
C ASP A 72 11.68 -0.60 9.83
N GLU A 73 11.33 0.50 10.47
CA GLU A 73 10.46 0.50 11.65
C GLU A 73 9.01 0.12 11.38
N LEU A 74 8.58 0.08 10.11
CA LEU A 74 7.21 -0.28 9.75
C LEU A 74 7.09 -1.64 9.09
N LEU A 75 8.19 -2.39 8.96
CA LEU A 75 8.14 -3.71 8.32
C LEU A 75 7.14 -4.64 9.00
N SER A 76 7.20 -4.74 10.33
CA SER A 76 6.26 -5.59 11.07
C SER A 76 4.82 -5.15 10.89
N TYR A 77 4.59 -3.85 10.86
CA TYR A 77 3.26 -3.31 10.65
C TYR A 77 2.67 -3.75 9.30
N PHE A 78 3.46 -3.62 8.24
CA PHE A 78 3.00 -4.03 6.92
C PHE A 78 2.88 -5.54 6.79
N GLU A 79 3.77 -6.30 7.43
CA GLU A 79 3.63 -7.76 7.47
C GLU A 79 2.33 -8.18 8.14
N MET A 80 1.96 -7.54 9.25
CA MET A 80 0.69 -7.79 9.92
C MET A 80 -0.52 -7.44 9.05
N ASN A 81 -0.33 -6.58 8.07
CA ASN A 81 -1.36 -6.21 7.12
C ASN A 81 -1.27 -7.01 5.81
N GLY A 82 -0.53 -8.10 5.80
CA GLY A 82 -0.52 -9.05 4.69
C GLY A 82 0.51 -8.78 3.60
N PHE A 83 1.39 -7.81 3.82
CA PHE A 83 2.47 -7.54 2.87
C PHE A 83 3.65 -8.45 3.16
N ILE A 84 4.34 -8.87 2.12
CA ILE A 84 5.52 -9.70 2.23
C ILE A 84 6.70 -9.02 1.56
N ASP A 85 7.91 -9.41 1.96
CA ASP A 85 9.13 -8.90 1.34
C ASP A 85 9.17 -9.29 -0.13
N GLU A 86 9.60 -8.33 -0.95
CA GLU A 86 9.89 -8.61 -2.34
C GLU A 86 11.37 -8.34 -2.56
N GLU A 87 12.17 -9.39 -2.60
CA GLU A 87 13.59 -9.25 -2.83
C GLU A 87 13.89 -8.87 -4.27
N GLU A 88 14.72 -7.85 -4.43
CA GLU A 88 15.30 -7.54 -5.72
C GLU A 88 16.64 -8.24 -5.79
N ALA A 89 16.64 -9.43 -6.35
CA ALA A 89 17.78 -10.34 -6.33
C ALA A 89 19.05 -9.79 -6.98
N THR A 90 18.95 -8.69 -7.71
CA THR A 90 20.07 -8.13 -8.46
C THR A 90 20.71 -6.91 -7.83
N SER A 91 20.13 -6.40 -6.74
CA SER A 91 20.68 -5.20 -6.12
C SER A 91 21.81 -5.53 -5.17
N LEU A 92 23.00 -5.03 -5.46
CA LEU A 92 24.12 -5.12 -4.53
C LEU A 92 24.06 -4.04 -3.46
N TYR A 93 23.46 -2.91 -3.79
CA TYR A 93 23.37 -1.77 -2.88
C TYR A 93 22.22 -0.86 -3.30
N VAL A 94 21.37 -0.54 -2.33
CA VAL A 94 20.31 0.44 -2.51
C VAL A 94 20.42 1.44 -1.38
N ALA A 95 20.64 2.71 -1.72
CA ALA A 95 20.71 3.76 -0.73
C ALA A 95 19.31 4.04 -0.19
N SER A 96 19.11 3.78 1.07
CA SER A 96 18.00 4.15 1.96
C SER A 96 16.67 4.56 1.31
N GLN A 97 16.06 3.67 0.55
CA GLN A 97 14.71 3.89 0.03
C GLN A 97 13.69 2.98 0.67
N GLY A 98 14.10 2.29 1.73
CA GLY A 98 13.24 1.33 2.40
C GLY A 98 13.24 -0.02 1.71
N PHE A 99 12.39 -0.90 2.23
CA PHE A 99 12.29 -2.28 1.79
C PHE A 99 11.06 -2.46 0.91
N SER A 100 11.25 -3.09 -0.23
CA SER A 100 10.15 -3.38 -1.14
C SER A 100 9.26 -4.45 -0.54
N MET A 101 7.97 -4.17 -0.48
CA MET A 101 6.97 -5.11 0.01
C MET A 101 5.80 -5.17 -0.97
N ILE A 102 5.10 -6.28 -0.96
CA ILE A 102 4.01 -6.53 -1.90
C ILE A 102 2.87 -7.29 -1.22
N TRP A 103 1.64 -6.93 -1.57
CA TRP A 103 0.45 -7.70 -1.26
C TRP A 103 -0.18 -8.16 -2.57
N PHE A 104 -0.39 -9.47 -2.73
CA PHE A 104 -1.01 -10.01 -3.93
C PHE A 104 -2.52 -10.08 -3.77
N ASN A 105 -3.23 -9.58 -4.78
CA ASN A 105 -4.68 -9.72 -4.86
C ASN A 105 -5.04 -11.19 -5.08
N PRO A 106 -5.69 -11.85 -4.10
CA PRO A 106 -6.01 -13.27 -4.24
C PRO A 106 -7.10 -13.54 -5.27
N PHE A 107 -7.78 -12.50 -5.72
CA PHE A 107 -8.88 -12.62 -6.70
C PHE A 107 -8.48 -12.12 -8.09
N TYR A 108 -7.19 -11.85 -8.29
CA TYR A 108 -6.72 -11.35 -9.58
C TYR A 108 -7.02 -12.36 -10.70
N LEU A 109 -7.69 -11.88 -11.74
CA LEU A 109 -8.03 -12.71 -12.88
C LEU A 109 -6.93 -12.55 -13.93
N GLU A 110 -5.99 -13.48 -13.95
CA GLU A 110 -4.97 -13.47 -14.97
C GLU A 110 -5.60 -13.58 -16.34
N ALA A 111 -4.98 -12.96 -17.33
CA ALA A 111 -5.44 -13.06 -18.70
C ALA A 111 -5.46 -14.54 -19.12
N GLN A 112 -6.62 -14.98 -19.58
CA GLN A 112 -6.82 -16.34 -20.00
C GLN A 112 -6.43 -16.53 -21.44
#